data_ed5d0ab1ca7bc6443874e06caeaaf69d
#
_entry.id   ed5d0ab1ca7bc6443874e06caeaaf69d
#
_cell.length_a   1.000
_cell.length_b   1.000
_cell.length_c   1.000
_cell.angle_alpha   90.00
_cell.angle_beta   90.00
_cell.angle_gamma   90.00
#
_symmetry.space_group_name_H-M   'P 1'
#
loop_
_entity.id
_entity.type
_entity.pdbx_description
1 polymer ?
#
loop_
_entity_poly.entity_id
_entity_poly.type
_entity_poly.pdbx_seq_one_letter_code
_entity_poly.pdbx_strand_id
1 'polypeptide(L)'
;MKVNKICVFILAFALVLLTMFASYGTAFAKEQDYLQTSTAKNEEYTAKAVCLIDAKSGEVAFAMNEEKRLPVASMTKIMTLLVIFDEINKGTLNFEDTVVPSINAQNMGGSQVFLEAGGEYKVKDLMTAIAVASANDACVALAEHIAGSSDGFTDLMNERANGLGMTNTHFANCTGLPAPDGYSSAKDMCIAMRELIKNEQYFELAKIWMTDIIHPKDRITSISNTNKLLKRGIGVDVGKTGFTAEAMHCITASAKKGEERYIACVIGASASKTRFDECEKLLNYGFANFESRAILSANAEISETCPVLRGKIENVSVYPERSYYAFTKKRTPPKEEIKYYFNEVKAPVKKGDKVGEAVIYKDGVEVDRINLLATTDVDRKGFFGIF
;
A
#
# COMPACT_ATOMS: atom_id res chain seq x y z
N MET A 1 33.05 -5.69 55.62
CA MET A 1 33.01 -6.69 54.54
C MET A 1 33.08 -5.98 53.19
N LYS A 2 34.21 -6.07 52.47
CA LYS A 2 34.34 -5.47 51.11
C LYS A 2 33.69 -6.43 50.10
N VAL A 3 32.54 -6.09 49.60
CA VAL A 3 31.92 -6.84 48.51
C VAL A 3 32.83 -6.71 47.27
N ASN A 4 33.27 -7.87 46.76
CA ASN A 4 34.24 -7.92 45.68
C ASN A 4 33.61 -7.41 44.41
N LYS A 5 34.10 -6.31 43.80
CA LYS A 5 33.56 -5.67 42.59
C LYS A 5 33.39 -6.66 41.43
N ILE A 6 34.18 -7.74 41.41
CA ILE A 6 34.10 -8.83 40.45
C ILE A 6 32.77 -9.62 40.57
N CYS A 7 32.29 -9.88 41.81
CA CYS A 7 31.02 -10.58 42.03
C CYS A 7 29.83 -9.75 41.59
N VAL A 8 29.86 -8.41 41.72
CA VAL A 8 28.79 -7.52 41.26
C VAL A 8 28.72 -7.49 39.71
N PHE A 9 29.88 -7.49 39.05
CA PHE A 9 29.94 -7.55 37.58
C PHE A 9 29.44 -8.88 37.03
N ILE A 10 29.77 -10.01 37.66
CA ILE A 10 29.29 -11.33 37.25
C ILE A 10 27.77 -11.45 37.45
N LEU A 11 27.22 -10.91 38.56
CA LEU A 11 25.76 -10.90 38.77
C LEU A 11 25.02 -10.01 37.77
N ALA A 12 25.57 -8.81 37.45
CA ALA A 12 24.99 -7.92 36.45
C ALA A 12 25.01 -8.53 35.03
N PHE A 13 26.11 -9.21 34.67
CA PHE A 13 26.23 -9.88 33.37
C PHE A 13 25.30 -11.10 33.27
N ALA A 14 25.14 -11.87 34.36
CA ALA A 14 24.18 -12.97 34.43
C ALA A 14 22.72 -12.48 34.30
N LEU A 15 22.38 -11.32 34.91
CA LEU A 15 21.04 -10.72 34.80
C LEU A 15 20.73 -10.25 33.37
N VAL A 16 21.71 -9.66 32.68
CA VAL A 16 21.56 -9.25 31.25
C VAL A 16 21.42 -10.46 30.35
N LEU A 17 22.15 -11.54 30.59
CA LEU A 17 21.98 -12.80 29.86
C LEU A 17 20.60 -13.42 30.11
N LEU A 18 20.10 -13.41 31.36
CA LEU A 18 18.75 -13.93 31.67
C LEU A 18 17.65 -13.13 31.00
N THR A 19 17.77 -11.81 30.88
CA THR A 19 16.79 -10.95 30.17
C THR A 19 16.85 -11.16 28.67
N MET A 20 18.02 -11.39 28.08
CA MET A 20 18.16 -11.78 26.68
C MET A 20 17.52 -13.15 26.39
N PHE A 21 17.78 -14.15 27.23
CA PHE A 21 17.15 -15.47 27.08
C PHE A 21 15.63 -15.44 27.27
N ALA A 22 15.09 -14.60 28.15
CA ALA A 22 13.67 -14.43 28.35
C ALA A 22 13.02 -13.76 27.11
N SER A 23 13.66 -12.76 26.51
CA SER A 23 13.18 -12.11 25.27
C SER A 23 13.27 -13.04 24.04
N TYR A 24 14.31 -13.89 23.95
CA TYR A 24 14.39 -14.93 22.91
C TYR A 24 13.32 -16.01 23.10
N GLY A 25 13.05 -16.44 24.32
CA GLY A 25 12.00 -17.42 24.64
C GLY A 25 10.60 -16.94 24.28
N THR A 26 10.28 -15.67 24.51
CA THR A 26 8.97 -15.08 24.15
C THR A 26 8.82 -14.85 22.65
N ALA A 27 9.91 -14.53 21.93
CA ALA A 27 9.92 -14.42 20.47
C ALA A 27 9.72 -15.80 19.84
N PHE A 28 10.39 -16.84 20.35
CA PHE A 28 10.26 -18.22 19.85
C PHE A 28 8.86 -18.81 20.13
N ALA A 29 8.27 -18.52 21.29
CA ALA A 29 6.91 -18.93 21.63
C ALA A 29 5.86 -18.23 20.76
N LYS A 30 6.04 -16.94 20.44
CA LYS A 30 5.19 -16.21 19.49
C LYS A 30 5.31 -16.75 18.06
N GLU A 31 6.51 -17.11 17.64
CA GLU A 31 6.77 -17.70 16.32
C GLU A 31 6.16 -19.12 16.20
N GLN A 32 6.23 -19.94 17.27
CA GLN A 32 5.55 -21.24 17.31
C GLN A 32 4.02 -21.12 17.32
N ASP A 33 3.46 -20.15 18.05
CA ASP A 33 2.02 -19.91 18.09
C ASP A 33 1.52 -19.36 16.73
N TYR A 34 2.33 -18.53 16.06
CA TYR A 34 2.10 -18.07 14.68
C TYR A 34 2.16 -19.23 13.69
N LEU A 35 3.15 -20.12 13.80
CA LEU A 35 3.30 -21.31 12.95
C LEU A 35 2.17 -22.33 13.15
N GLN A 36 1.71 -22.55 14.39
CA GLN A 36 0.56 -23.45 14.66
C GLN A 36 -0.77 -22.86 14.18
N THR A 37 -0.98 -21.54 14.35
CA THR A 37 -2.17 -20.86 13.79
C THR A 37 -2.11 -20.79 12.26
N SER A 38 -0.93 -20.69 11.66
CA SER A 38 -0.77 -20.67 10.21
C SER A 38 -1.02 -22.03 9.57
N THR A 39 -0.55 -23.14 10.18
CA THR A 39 -0.77 -24.51 9.67
C THR A 39 -2.22 -24.93 9.66
N ALA A 40 -2.98 -24.64 10.71
CA ALA A 40 -4.42 -24.94 10.76
C ALA A 40 -5.26 -24.10 9.78
N LYS A 41 -4.74 -22.92 9.35
CA LYS A 41 -5.40 -22.03 8.37
C LYS A 41 -4.97 -22.30 6.93
N ASN A 42 -3.82 -22.93 6.71
CA ASN A 42 -3.31 -23.26 5.37
C ASN A 42 -4.20 -24.26 4.61
N GLU A 43 -4.92 -25.14 5.32
CA GLU A 43 -5.87 -26.09 4.70
C GLU A 43 -7.15 -25.42 4.17
N GLU A 44 -7.37 -24.14 4.47
CA GLU A 44 -8.56 -23.39 4.05
C GLU A 44 -8.46 -22.72 2.69
N TYR A 45 -7.25 -22.59 2.11
CA TYR A 45 -7.00 -21.93 0.83
C TYR A 45 -6.32 -22.86 -0.16
N THR A 46 -6.78 -22.84 -1.41
CA THR A 46 -6.11 -23.55 -2.52
C THR A 46 -4.98 -22.72 -3.11
N ALA A 47 -4.97 -21.42 -2.81
CA ALA A 47 -3.95 -20.47 -3.25
C ALA A 47 -2.57 -20.81 -2.69
N LYS A 48 -1.52 -20.48 -3.48
CA LYS A 48 -0.12 -20.64 -3.06
C LYS A 48 0.31 -19.59 -2.03
N ALA A 49 -0.28 -18.40 -2.09
CA ALA A 49 -0.05 -17.31 -1.16
C ALA A 49 -1.28 -16.40 -1.07
N VAL A 50 -1.57 -15.89 0.13
CA VAL A 50 -2.60 -14.89 0.36
C VAL A 50 -2.12 -13.83 1.35
N CYS A 51 -2.64 -12.60 1.20
CA CYS A 51 -2.42 -11.51 2.13
C CYS A 51 -3.69 -10.66 2.24
N LEU A 52 -4.00 -10.21 3.43
CA LEU A 52 -5.04 -9.23 3.73
C LEU A 52 -4.44 -8.12 4.55
N ILE A 53 -4.57 -6.88 4.10
CA ILE A 53 -4.12 -5.71 4.84
C ILE A 53 -5.26 -4.72 5.10
N ASP A 54 -5.15 -3.95 6.17
CA ASP A 54 -5.91 -2.72 6.35
C ASP A 54 -5.37 -1.63 5.41
N ALA A 55 -6.23 -0.99 4.64
CA ALA A 55 -5.78 0.01 3.68
C ALA A 55 -5.27 1.30 4.33
N LYS A 56 -5.76 1.65 5.52
CA LYS A 56 -5.37 2.89 6.24
C LYS A 56 -4.00 2.74 6.89
N SER A 57 -3.81 1.74 7.75
CA SER A 57 -2.55 1.51 8.45
C SER A 57 -1.51 0.79 7.59
N GLY A 58 -1.94 -0.09 6.68
CA GLY A 58 -1.07 -1.03 5.96
C GLY A 58 -0.73 -2.28 6.76
N GLU A 59 -1.25 -2.40 8.00
CA GLU A 59 -1.00 -3.56 8.85
C GLU A 59 -1.66 -4.83 8.29
N VAL A 60 -0.98 -5.97 8.46
CA VAL A 60 -1.44 -7.27 7.97
C VAL A 60 -2.48 -7.86 8.92
N ALA A 61 -3.68 -8.10 8.39
CA ALA A 61 -4.79 -8.74 9.10
C ALA A 61 -4.75 -10.28 9.01
N PHE A 62 -4.28 -10.80 7.88
CA PHE A 62 -4.13 -12.24 7.62
C PHE A 62 -3.05 -12.48 6.56
N ALA A 63 -2.27 -13.52 6.75
CA ALA A 63 -1.21 -13.87 5.83
C ALA A 63 -1.01 -15.40 5.75
N MET A 64 -0.64 -15.86 4.55
CA MET A 64 -0.18 -17.22 4.28
C MET A 64 0.83 -17.16 3.13
N ASN A 65 2.09 -17.48 3.39
CA ASN A 65 3.17 -17.39 2.40
C ASN A 65 3.26 -16.01 1.71
N GLU A 66 2.90 -14.94 2.42
CA GLU A 66 2.67 -13.59 1.88
C GLU A 66 3.90 -12.94 1.27
N GLU A 67 5.09 -13.38 1.67
CA GLU A 67 6.38 -12.90 1.15
C GLU A 67 7.00 -13.83 0.10
N LYS A 68 6.34 -14.96 -0.20
CA LYS A 68 6.82 -15.89 -1.21
C LYS A 68 6.81 -15.25 -2.60
N ARG A 69 7.95 -15.31 -3.28
CA ARG A 69 8.11 -14.84 -4.66
C ARG A 69 7.42 -15.79 -5.62
N LEU A 70 6.42 -15.29 -6.31
CA LEU A 70 5.56 -16.04 -7.23
C LEU A 70 5.29 -15.22 -8.50
N PRO A 71 5.07 -15.87 -9.66
CA PRO A 71 4.56 -15.17 -10.82
C PRO A 71 3.14 -14.68 -10.54
N VAL A 72 2.86 -13.43 -10.91
CA VAL A 72 1.59 -12.73 -10.61
C VAL A 72 0.76 -12.42 -11.84
N ALA A 73 1.26 -12.78 -13.02
CA ALA A 73 0.59 -12.52 -14.30
C ALA A 73 0.14 -11.06 -14.41
N SER A 74 -1.03 -10.81 -14.98
CA SER A 74 -1.57 -9.44 -15.20
C SER A 74 -1.86 -8.64 -13.93
N MET A 75 -1.62 -9.15 -12.71
CA MET A 75 -1.60 -8.26 -11.53
C MET A 75 -0.42 -7.27 -11.58
N THR A 76 0.64 -7.56 -12.34
CA THR A 76 1.70 -6.62 -12.72
C THR A 76 1.15 -5.26 -13.15
N LYS A 77 -0.01 -5.23 -13.82
CA LYS A 77 -0.65 -3.99 -14.30
C LYS A 77 -1.13 -3.06 -13.19
N ILE A 78 -1.14 -3.50 -11.94
CA ILE A 78 -1.34 -2.62 -10.78
C ILE A 78 -0.17 -1.62 -10.72
N MET A 79 1.07 -2.09 -10.88
CA MET A 79 2.24 -1.22 -10.91
C MET A 79 2.31 -0.40 -12.20
N THR A 80 1.93 -0.98 -13.33
CA THR A 80 1.83 -0.25 -14.61
C THR A 80 0.90 0.95 -14.48
N LEU A 81 -0.32 0.76 -13.95
CA LEU A 81 -1.26 1.85 -13.71
C LEU A 81 -0.73 2.85 -12.68
N LEU A 82 -0.05 2.38 -11.63
CA LEU A 82 0.53 3.26 -10.62
C LEU A 82 1.57 4.20 -11.21
N VAL A 83 2.51 3.69 -12.02
CA VAL A 83 3.52 4.52 -12.71
C VAL A 83 2.85 5.52 -13.67
N ILE A 84 1.80 5.11 -14.40
CA ILE A 84 1.05 6.03 -15.26
C ILE A 84 0.41 7.15 -14.44
N PHE A 85 -0.20 6.82 -13.28
CA PHE A 85 -0.76 7.84 -12.38
C PHE A 85 0.32 8.74 -11.77
N ASP A 86 1.51 8.21 -11.48
CA ASP A 86 2.63 9.02 -11.00
C ASP A 86 3.02 10.08 -12.04
N GLU A 87 3.04 9.75 -13.34
CA GLU A 87 3.29 10.72 -14.42
C GLU A 87 2.15 11.75 -14.58
N ILE A 88 0.89 11.32 -14.42
CA ILE A 88 -0.25 12.24 -14.41
C ILE A 88 -0.16 13.20 -13.22
N ASN A 89 0.18 12.71 -12.03
CA ASN A 89 0.31 13.53 -10.83
C ASN A 89 1.49 14.51 -10.89
N LYS A 90 2.56 14.18 -11.64
CA LYS A 90 3.68 15.08 -11.95
C LYS A 90 3.31 16.15 -13.00
N GLY A 91 2.20 15.97 -13.73
CA GLY A 91 1.78 16.84 -14.84
C GLY A 91 2.53 16.61 -16.15
N THR A 92 3.31 15.53 -16.26
CA THR A 92 4.02 15.11 -17.49
C THR A 92 3.12 14.36 -18.47
N LEU A 93 1.96 13.88 -18.00
CA LEU A 93 0.96 13.17 -18.78
C LEU A 93 -0.45 13.65 -18.38
N ASN A 94 -1.37 13.72 -19.35
CA ASN A 94 -2.77 14.04 -19.11
C ASN A 94 -3.71 12.98 -19.68
N PHE A 95 -4.90 12.82 -19.10
CA PHE A 95 -5.92 11.87 -19.57
C PHE A 95 -6.35 12.10 -21.03
N GLU A 96 -6.30 13.35 -21.49
CA GLU A 96 -6.69 13.76 -22.84
C GLU A 96 -5.52 13.74 -23.85
N ASP A 97 -4.32 13.42 -23.43
CA ASP A 97 -3.18 13.30 -24.34
C ASP A 97 -3.42 12.15 -25.32
N THR A 98 -2.87 12.32 -26.53
CA THR A 98 -3.00 11.34 -27.60
C THR A 98 -1.76 10.45 -27.64
N VAL A 99 -2.01 9.13 -27.62
CA VAL A 99 -1.01 8.07 -27.75
C VAL A 99 -1.15 7.41 -29.11
N VAL A 100 -0.02 7.22 -29.78
CA VAL A 100 0.04 6.51 -31.07
C VAL A 100 0.72 5.16 -30.84
N PRO A 101 -0.01 4.04 -30.87
CA PRO A 101 0.57 2.72 -30.65
C PRO A 101 1.59 2.36 -31.74
N SER A 102 2.66 1.73 -31.34
CA SER A 102 3.65 1.14 -32.24
C SER A 102 3.16 -0.20 -32.82
N ILE A 103 3.91 -0.73 -33.78
CA ILE A 103 3.73 -2.11 -34.27
C ILE A 103 3.97 -3.12 -33.14
N ASN A 104 4.89 -2.84 -32.22
CA ASN A 104 5.15 -3.70 -31.07
C ASN A 104 3.91 -3.78 -30.16
N ALA A 105 3.30 -2.64 -29.83
CA ALA A 105 2.06 -2.59 -29.05
C ALA A 105 0.90 -3.33 -29.76
N GLN A 106 0.69 -3.09 -31.05
CA GLN A 106 -0.33 -3.78 -31.86
C GLN A 106 -0.19 -5.30 -31.85
N ASN A 107 1.04 -5.81 -31.90
CA ASN A 107 1.34 -7.25 -32.02
C ASN A 107 1.42 -7.97 -30.67
N MET A 108 1.07 -7.30 -29.57
CA MET A 108 1.09 -7.94 -28.25
C MET A 108 0.10 -9.10 -28.19
N GLY A 109 0.55 -10.20 -27.55
CA GLY A 109 -0.28 -11.37 -27.30
C GLY A 109 -1.09 -11.27 -26.01
N GLY A 110 -1.94 -12.26 -25.78
CA GLY A 110 -2.77 -12.38 -24.58
C GLY A 110 -4.00 -11.48 -24.60
N SER A 111 -4.38 -10.90 -23.45
CA SER A 111 -5.52 -9.96 -23.39
C SER A 111 -5.17 -8.67 -24.11
N GLN A 112 -6.03 -8.22 -25.02
CA GLN A 112 -5.81 -7.02 -25.83
C GLN A 112 -7.15 -6.41 -26.26
N VAL A 113 -7.11 -5.16 -26.66
CA VAL A 113 -8.24 -4.44 -27.25
C VAL A 113 -8.06 -4.22 -28.75
N PHE A 114 -7.00 -4.79 -29.32
CA PHE A 114 -6.69 -4.78 -30.76
C PHE A 114 -6.40 -3.36 -31.28
N LEU A 115 -5.49 -2.65 -30.61
CA LEU A 115 -5.02 -1.34 -31.05
C LEU A 115 -4.41 -1.42 -32.45
N GLU A 116 -4.57 -0.35 -33.23
CA GLU A 116 -3.99 -0.23 -34.56
C GLU A 116 -2.72 0.63 -34.49
N ALA A 117 -1.61 0.12 -35.01
CA ALA A 117 -0.37 0.89 -35.11
C ALA A 117 -0.57 2.15 -35.94
N GLY A 118 -0.11 3.30 -35.46
CA GLY A 118 -0.33 4.60 -36.09
C GLY A 118 -1.71 5.19 -35.86
N GLY A 119 -2.62 4.48 -35.21
CA GLY A 119 -3.90 5.04 -34.75
C GLY A 119 -3.74 5.99 -33.58
N GLU A 120 -4.72 6.83 -33.33
CA GLU A 120 -4.72 7.79 -32.21
C GLU A 120 -5.71 7.36 -31.13
N TYR A 121 -5.23 7.30 -29.87
CA TYR A 121 -6.03 6.90 -28.71
C TYR A 121 -5.77 7.84 -27.54
N LYS A 122 -6.77 8.10 -26.72
CA LYS A 122 -6.59 8.89 -25.50
C LYS A 122 -5.95 8.05 -24.40
N VAL A 123 -5.09 8.67 -23.58
CA VAL A 123 -4.52 8.05 -22.38
C VAL A 123 -5.60 7.42 -21.52
N LYS A 124 -6.72 8.13 -21.28
CA LYS A 124 -7.86 7.65 -20.52
C LYS A 124 -8.47 6.35 -21.07
N ASP A 125 -8.61 6.23 -22.39
CA ASP A 125 -9.18 5.05 -23.02
C ASP A 125 -8.25 3.85 -22.89
N LEU A 126 -6.94 4.06 -23.05
CA LEU A 126 -5.92 3.02 -22.84
C LEU A 126 -5.85 2.58 -21.38
N MET A 127 -5.89 3.51 -20.42
CA MET A 127 -5.97 3.17 -18.99
C MET A 127 -7.24 2.40 -18.66
N THR A 128 -8.36 2.76 -19.27
CA THR A 128 -9.64 2.03 -19.15
C THR A 128 -9.50 0.60 -19.70
N ALA A 129 -8.89 0.43 -20.87
CA ALA A 129 -8.61 -0.88 -21.44
C ALA A 129 -7.74 -1.76 -20.53
N ILE A 130 -6.73 -1.18 -19.86
CA ILE A 130 -5.88 -1.86 -18.89
C ILE A 130 -6.67 -2.29 -17.65
N ALA A 131 -7.45 -1.39 -17.08
CA ALA A 131 -8.18 -1.63 -15.82
C ALA A 131 -9.32 -2.63 -16.03
N VAL A 132 -10.08 -2.52 -17.12
CA VAL A 132 -11.28 -3.32 -17.41
C VAL A 132 -10.95 -4.65 -18.08
N ALA A 133 -10.28 -4.61 -19.24
CA ALA A 133 -10.01 -5.79 -20.06
C ALA A 133 -8.61 -6.39 -19.84
N SER A 134 -7.76 -5.73 -19.05
CA SER A 134 -6.38 -6.19 -18.85
C SER A 134 -5.53 -6.14 -20.13
N ALA A 135 -5.74 -5.17 -21.00
CA ALA A 135 -5.16 -5.05 -22.34
C ALA A 135 -3.63 -4.90 -22.30
N ASN A 136 -2.91 -5.83 -22.92
CA ASN A 136 -1.45 -5.82 -23.01
C ASN A 136 -0.96 -4.78 -24.03
N ASP A 137 -1.65 -4.66 -25.16
CA ASP A 137 -1.38 -3.67 -26.21
C ASP A 137 -1.47 -2.24 -25.65
N ALA A 138 -2.48 -1.96 -24.84
CA ALA A 138 -2.62 -0.66 -24.16
C ALA A 138 -1.49 -0.41 -23.12
N CYS A 139 -1.03 -1.44 -22.41
CA CYS A 139 0.13 -1.30 -21.51
C CYS A 139 1.38 -0.91 -22.27
N VAL A 140 1.69 -1.61 -23.37
CA VAL A 140 2.88 -1.34 -24.17
C VAL A 140 2.79 0.02 -24.84
N ALA A 141 1.65 0.40 -25.38
CA ALA A 141 1.45 1.72 -25.99
C ALA A 141 1.72 2.87 -25.01
N LEU A 142 1.19 2.77 -23.77
CA LEU A 142 1.44 3.78 -22.74
C LEU A 142 2.88 3.72 -22.21
N ALA A 143 3.45 2.53 -22.06
CA ALA A 143 4.84 2.37 -21.62
C ALA A 143 5.83 3.03 -22.61
N GLU A 144 5.66 2.77 -23.89
CA GLU A 144 6.48 3.38 -24.95
C GLU A 144 6.26 4.89 -25.06
N HIS A 145 5.03 5.36 -24.88
CA HIS A 145 4.71 6.79 -24.89
C HIS A 145 5.40 7.55 -23.73
N ILE A 146 5.40 6.97 -22.52
CA ILE A 146 5.94 7.58 -21.30
C ILE A 146 7.47 7.51 -21.25
N ALA A 147 8.04 6.33 -21.53
CA ALA A 147 9.47 6.06 -21.30
C ALA A 147 10.28 5.86 -22.59
N GLY A 148 9.65 6.00 -23.77
CA GLY A 148 10.28 5.76 -25.06
C GLY A 148 10.45 4.28 -25.41
N SER A 149 10.33 3.37 -24.44
CA SER A 149 10.39 1.93 -24.63
C SER A 149 9.69 1.17 -23.51
N SER A 150 9.27 -0.07 -23.75
CA SER A 150 8.73 -0.96 -22.72
C SER A 150 9.75 -1.29 -21.63
N ASP A 151 11.04 -1.42 -21.99
CA ASP A 151 12.11 -1.71 -21.04
C ASP A 151 12.36 -0.51 -20.11
N GLY A 152 12.48 0.72 -20.66
CA GLY A 152 12.60 1.93 -19.86
C GLY A 152 11.42 2.15 -18.91
N PHE A 153 10.21 1.77 -19.33
CA PHE A 153 9.04 1.82 -18.44
C PHE A 153 9.11 0.74 -17.35
N THR A 154 9.65 -0.43 -17.66
CA THR A 154 9.85 -1.51 -16.69
C THR A 154 10.87 -1.11 -15.62
N ASP A 155 11.90 -0.34 -15.98
CA ASP A 155 12.84 0.26 -15.04
C ASP A 155 12.13 1.20 -14.07
N LEU A 156 11.25 2.08 -14.57
CA LEU A 156 10.41 2.95 -13.70
C LEU A 156 9.52 2.13 -12.74
N MET A 157 8.95 1.01 -13.21
CA MET A 157 8.16 0.12 -12.36
C MET A 157 9.00 -0.48 -11.22
N ASN A 158 10.21 -0.92 -11.50
CA ASN A 158 11.12 -1.50 -10.51
C ASN A 158 11.66 -0.43 -9.54
N GLU A 159 11.96 0.77 -10.02
CA GLU A 159 12.32 1.91 -9.16
C GLU A 159 11.17 2.24 -8.20
N ARG A 160 9.93 2.31 -8.72
CA ARG A 160 8.75 2.58 -7.91
C ARG A 160 8.50 1.47 -6.87
N ALA A 161 8.66 0.21 -7.25
CA ALA A 161 8.55 -0.92 -6.33
C ALA A 161 9.57 -0.83 -5.19
N ASN A 162 10.82 -0.51 -5.50
CA ASN A 162 11.87 -0.28 -4.50
C ASN A 162 11.51 0.88 -3.56
N GLY A 163 11.02 2.00 -4.10
CA GLY A 163 10.57 3.16 -3.32
C GLY A 163 9.39 2.85 -2.39
N LEU A 164 8.57 1.85 -2.70
CA LEU A 164 7.48 1.35 -1.87
C LEU A 164 7.90 0.27 -0.87
N GLY A 165 9.16 -0.17 -0.88
CA GLY A 165 9.65 -1.25 -0.03
C GLY A 165 9.15 -2.64 -0.45
N MET A 166 8.81 -2.85 -1.71
CA MET A 166 8.37 -4.15 -2.27
C MET A 166 9.57 -5.08 -2.50
N THR A 167 10.16 -5.57 -1.42
CA THR A 167 11.45 -6.30 -1.43
C THR A 167 11.38 -7.69 -2.06
N ASN A 168 10.18 -8.22 -2.29
CA ASN A 168 9.95 -9.51 -2.93
C ASN A 168 9.33 -9.36 -4.32
N THR A 169 9.67 -8.27 -5.02
CA THR A 169 9.12 -7.95 -6.34
C THR A 169 10.21 -7.59 -7.33
N HIS A 170 10.10 -8.13 -8.54
CA HIS A 170 10.83 -7.70 -9.72
C HIS A 170 9.92 -7.83 -10.94
N PHE A 171 9.71 -6.73 -11.63
CA PHE A 171 8.93 -6.71 -12.87
C PHE A 171 9.88 -6.90 -14.06
N ALA A 172 9.60 -7.89 -14.89
CA ALA A 172 10.36 -8.16 -16.12
C ALA A 172 9.72 -7.52 -17.37
N ASN A 173 8.48 -7.03 -17.25
CA ASN A 173 7.76 -6.29 -18.31
C ASN A 173 6.54 -5.58 -17.71
N CYS A 174 5.92 -4.68 -18.48
CA CYS A 174 4.75 -3.89 -18.05
C CYS A 174 3.42 -4.65 -18.13
N THR A 175 3.38 -5.87 -18.66
CA THR A 175 2.12 -6.60 -18.93
C THR A 175 1.86 -7.74 -17.97
N GLY A 176 2.90 -8.34 -17.41
CA GLY A 176 2.87 -9.58 -16.64
C GLY A 176 2.73 -10.83 -17.50
N LEU A 177 3.08 -10.75 -18.78
CA LEU A 177 3.33 -11.94 -19.60
C LEU A 177 4.55 -12.70 -19.04
N PRO A 178 4.57 -14.04 -19.18
CA PRO A 178 5.68 -14.84 -18.68
C PRO A 178 7.03 -14.35 -19.18
N ALA A 179 7.94 -14.11 -18.27
CA ALA A 179 9.32 -13.74 -18.56
C ALA A 179 10.22 -14.26 -17.43
N PRO A 180 11.48 -14.60 -17.72
CA PRO A 180 12.45 -14.90 -16.67
C PRO A 180 12.49 -13.77 -15.63
N ASP A 181 12.69 -14.14 -14.38
CA ASP A 181 12.86 -13.21 -13.24
C ASP A 181 11.70 -12.27 -12.94
N GLY A 182 10.51 -12.49 -13.56
CA GLY A 182 9.29 -11.76 -13.24
C GLY A 182 8.55 -12.39 -12.05
N TYR A 183 8.53 -11.72 -10.88
CA TYR A 183 7.85 -12.20 -9.69
C TYR A 183 7.37 -11.06 -8.79
N SER A 184 6.44 -11.38 -7.90
CA SER A 184 6.05 -10.54 -6.77
C SER A 184 5.57 -11.42 -5.61
N SER A 185 5.15 -10.80 -4.52
CA SER A 185 4.56 -11.47 -3.36
C SER A 185 3.13 -10.98 -3.10
N ALA A 186 2.36 -11.75 -2.33
CA ALA A 186 1.00 -11.34 -1.99
C ALA A 186 0.97 -10.04 -1.16
N LYS A 187 1.95 -9.85 -0.27
CA LYS A 187 2.13 -8.64 0.52
C LYS A 187 2.48 -7.44 -0.37
N ASP A 188 3.46 -7.61 -1.26
CA ASP A 188 3.90 -6.53 -2.14
C ASP A 188 2.78 -6.09 -3.10
N MET A 189 1.98 -7.03 -3.62
CA MET A 189 0.81 -6.69 -4.44
C MET A 189 -0.27 -5.94 -3.66
N CYS A 190 -0.44 -6.23 -2.37
CA CYS A 190 -1.29 -5.41 -1.50
C CYS A 190 -0.73 -4.01 -1.30
N ILE A 191 0.59 -3.85 -1.14
CA ILE A 191 1.27 -2.54 -1.03
C ILE A 191 1.06 -1.73 -2.31
N ALA A 192 1.28 -2.33 -3.49
CA ALA A 192 1.07 -1.66 -4.77
C ALA A 192 -0.39 -1.21 -4.95
N MET A 193 -1.37 -2.07 -4.62
CA MET A 193 -2.78 -1.72 -4.68
C MET A 193 -3.14 -0.61 -3.68
N ARG A 194 -2.59 -0.65 -2.48
CA ARG A 194 -2.79 0.39 -1.46
C ARG A 194 -2.31 1.76 -1.94
N GLU A 195 -1.22 1.80 -2.67
CA GLU A 195 -0.71 3.04 -3.25
C GLU A 195 -1.57 3.49 -4.44
N LEU A 196 -1.95 2.57 -5.33
CA LEU A 196 -2.76 2.88 -6.51
C LEU A 196 -4.12 3.48 -6.14
N ILE A 197 -4.78 2.97 -5.09
CA ILE A 197 -6.09 3.49 -4.63
C ILE A 197 -6.05 4.85 -3.94
N LYS A 198 -4.90 5.48 -3.79
CA LYS A 198 -4.81 6.89 -3.41
C LYS A 198 -5.26 7.82 -4.56
N ASN A 199 -5.24 7.32 -5.78
CA ASN A 199 -5.71 8.04 -6.96
C ASN A 199 -7.23 7.83 -7.14
N GLU A 200 -8.02 8.85 -6.85
CA GLU A 200 -9.49 8.77 -6.92
C GLU A 200 -9.98 8.41 -8.33
N GLN A 201 -9.32 8.90 -9.38
CA GLN A 201 -9.64 8.61 -10.76
C GLN A 201 -9.51 7.11 -11.11
N TYR A 202 -8.66 6.37 -10.37
CA TYR A 202 -8.55 4.92 -10.57
C TYR A 202 -9.88 4.20 -10.30
N PHE A 203 -10.64 4.64 -9.28
CA PHE A 203 -11.94 4.04 -8.98
C PHE A 203 -12.94 4.23 -10.12
N GLU A 204 -12.87 5.36 -10.83
CA GLU A 204 -13.76 5.61 -11.96
C GLU A 204 -13.48 4.67 -13.12
N LEU A 205 -12.21 4.36 -13.39
CA LEU A 205 -11.81 3.42 -14.43
C LEU A 205 -12.10 1.96 -14.03
N ALA A 206 -11.70 1.57 -12.81
CA ALA A 206 -11.72 0.19 -12.37
C ALA A 206 -13.13 -0.37 -12.09
N LYS A 207 -14.11 0.49 -11.76
CA LYS A 207 -15.51 0.08 -11.53
C LYS A 207 -16.33 -0.10 -12.80
N ILE A 208 -15.83 0.35 -13.96
CA ILE A 208 -16.52 0.17 -15.24
C ILE A 208 -16.72 -1.32 -15.48
N TRP A 209 -17.98 -1.73 -15.69
CA TRP A 209 -18.31 -3.12 -15.97
C TRP A 209 -18.17 -3.49 -17.44
N MET A 210 -18.70 -2.64 -18.31
CA MET A 210 -18.61 -2.78 -19.77
C MET A 210 -18.45 -1.40 -20.39
N THR A 211 -17.66 -1.32 -21.45
CA THR A 211 -17.48 -0.12 -22.26
C THR A 211 -16.91 -0.51 -23.63
N ASP A 212 -16.87 0.45 -24.53
CA ASP A 212 -16.33 0.30 -25.87
C ASP A 212 -15.03 1.06 -26.03
N ILE A 213 -14.08 0.47 -26.72
CA ILE A 213 -12.87 1.14 -27.23
C ILE A 213 -13.11 1.44 -28.70
N ILE A 214 -13.06 2.73 -29.04
CA ILE A 214 -13.23 3.21 -30.40
C ILE A 214 -11.87 3.28 -31.09
N HIS A 215 -11.78 2.64 -32.25
CA HIS A 215 -10.56 2.62 -33.07
C HIS A 215 -10.72 3.52 -34.29
N PRO A 216 -9.63 3.76 -35.05
CA PRO A 216 -9.73 4.42 -36.35
C PRO A 216 -10.77 3.76 -37.25
N LYS A 217 -11.40 4.58 -38.10
CA LYS A 217 -12.50 4.15 -39.03
C LYS A 217 -13.71 3.57 -38.31
N ASP A 218 -14.00 4.06 -37.10
CA ASP A 218 -15.17 3.70 -36.29
C ASP A 218 -15.31 2.21 -35.95
N ARG A 219 -14.20 1.45 -36.00
CA ARG A 219 -14.15 0.07 -35.50
C ARG A 219 -14.31 0.09 -33.99
N ILE A 220 -15.13 -0.79 -33.44
CA ILE A 220 -15.43 -0.85 -31.99
C ILE A 220 -15.01 -2.18 -31.43
N THR A 221 -14.33 -2.15 -30.27
CA THR A 221 -14.07 -3.32 -29.42
C THR A 221 -14.80 -3.17 -28.09
N SER A 222 -15.87 -3.93 -27.90
CA SER A 222 -16.56 -3.98 -26.59
C SER A 222 -15.78 -4.80 -25.59
N ILE A 223 -15.55 -4.24 -24.39
CA ILE A 223 -14.78 -4.85 -23.32
C ILE A 223 -15.61 -4.99 -22.04
N SER A 224 -15.30 -6.02 -21.25
CA SER A 224 -15.95 -6.25 -19.96
C SER A 224 -14.93 -6.49 -18.85
N ASN A 225 -15.30 -6.11 -17.63
CA ASN A 225 -14.41 -6.19 -16.49
C ASN A 225 -14.11 -7.63 -16.11
N THR A 226 -12.84 -7.93 -15.95
CA THR A 226 -12.34 -9.24 -15.54
C THR A 226 -12.55 -9.50 -14.04
N ASN A 227 -12.77 -8.47 -13.22
CA ASN A 227 -13.01 -8.58 -11.79
C ASN A 227 -14.48 -8.83 -11.48
N LYS A 228 -14.88 -10.10 -11.36
CA LYS A 228 -16.26 -10.49 -11.07
C LYS A 228 -16.72 -10.15 -9.64
N LEU A 229 -15.80 -9.79 -8.72
CA LEU A 229 -16.18 -9.36 -7.36
C LEU A 229 -16.96 -8.05 -7.34
N LEU A 230 -16.82 -7.19 -8.36
CA LEU A 230 -17.60 -5.96 -8.49
C LEU A 230 -19.11 -6.18 -8.46
N LYS A 231 -19.59 -7.36 -8.85
CA LYS A 231 -21.02 -7.71 -8.87
C LYS A 231 -21.49 -8.57 -7.69
N ARG A 232 -20.63 -8.85 -6.71
CA ARG A 232 -21.01 -9.69 -5.57
C ARG A 232 -21.65 -8.92 -4.40
N GLY A 233 -21.68 -7.60 -4.43
CA GLY A 233 -22.30 -6.78 -3.37
C GLY A 233 -21.55 -6.81 -2.04
N ILE A 234 -20.27 -7.17 -2.03
CA ILE A 234 -19.45 -7.29 -0.81
C ILE A 234 -18.61 -6.04 -0.49
N GLY A 235 -18.85 -4.94 -1.23
CA GLY A 235 -18.13 -3.67 -1.06
C GLY A 235 -16.87 -3.56 -1.90
N VAL A 236 -16.56 -4.52 -2.77
CA VAL A 236 -15.43 -4.42 -3.72
C VAL A 236 -15.72 -3.34 -4.74
N ASP A 237 -14.79 -2.41 -4.87
CA ASP A 237 -14.88 -1.26 -5.79
C ASP A 237 -13.74 -1.22 -6.81
N VAL A 238 -12.61 -1.87 -6.54
CA VAL A 238 -11.49 -2.03 -7.47
C VAL A 238 -10.85 -3.40 -7.34
N GLY A 239 -10.07 -3.80 -8.35
CA GLY A 239 -9.25 -5.01 -8.30
C GLY A 239 -8.69 -5.36 -9.66
N LYS A 240 -7.62 -6.16 -9.64
CA LYS A 240 -6.95 -6.65 -10.83
C LYS A 240 -6.76 -8.15 -10.76
N THR A 241 -7.17 -8.84 -11.81
CA THR A 241 -6.99 -10.29 -11.97
C THR A 241 -5.73 -10.60 -12.78
N GLY A 242 -5.16 -11.78 -12.55
CA GLY A 242 -4.08 -12.34 -13.34
C GLY A 242 -4.31 -13.83 -13.63
N PHE A 243 -3.80 -14.30 -14.77
CA PHE A 243 -3.75 -15.71 -15.12
C PHE A 243 -2.65 -15.97 -16.13
N THR A 244 -1.82 -16.94 -15.83
CA THR A 244 -0.97 -17.71 -16.76
C THR A 244 -0.95 -19.15 -16.29
N ALA A 245 -0.48 -20.08 -17.08
CA ALA A 245 -0.34 -21.48 -16.66
C ALA A 245 0.55 -21.63 -15.41
N GLU A 246 1.60 -20.81 -15.29
CA GLU A 246 2.54 -20.81 -14.17
C GLU A 246 1.98 -20.12 -12.93
N ALA A 247 1.43 -18.91 -13.09
CA ALA A 247 0.87 -18.12 -12.01
C ALA A 247 -0.44 -18.72 -11.48
N MET A 248 -1.13 -19.53 -12.27
CA MET A 248 -2.49 -19.99 -12.02
C MET A 248 -3.45 -18.79 -11.87
N HIS A 249 -4.48 -18.88 -11.03
CA HIS A 249 -5.48 -17.82 -10.90
C HIS A 249 -5.14 -16.87 -9.76
N CYS A 250 -4.95 -15.60 -10.11
CA CYS A 250 -4.55 -14.55 -9.16
C CYS A 250 -5.56 -13.39 -9.15
N ILE A 251 -5.67 -12.70 -8.01
CA ILE A 251 -6.43 -11.46 -7.84
C ILE A 251 -5.86 -10.62 -6.71
N THR A 252 -5.82 -9.30 -6.90
CA THR A 252 -5.73 -8.32 -5.81
C THR A 252 -6.93 -7.41 -5.90
N ALA A 253 -7.69 -7.27 -4.81
CA ALA A 253 -8.91 -6.45 -4.78
C ALA A 253 -9.01 -5.65 -3.49
N SER A 254 -9.65 -4.48 -3.58
CA SER A 254 -10.01 -3.65 -2.42
C SER A 254 -11.51 -3.62 -2.23
N ALA A 255 -11.95 -3.63 -0.98
CA ALA A 255 -13.35 -3.48 -0.59
C ALA A 255 -13.50 -2.44 0.52
N LYS A 256 -14.59 -1.65 0.47
CA LYS A 256 -14.94 -0.64 1.47
C LYS A 256 -16.32 -0.93 2.05
N LYS A 257 -16.45 -0.87 3.40
CA LYS A 257 -17.73 -0.88 4.12
C LYS A 257 -17.67 0.20 5.21
N GLY A 258 -18.50 1.23 5.09
CA GLY A 258 -18.40 2.40 5.95
C GLY A 258 -17.02 3.05 5.83
N GLU A 259 -16.34 3.25 6.95
CA GLU A 259 -14.99 3.81 6.99
C GLU A 259 -13.87 2.77 6.89
N GLU A 260 -14.19 1.48 6.99
CA GLU A 260 -13.22 0.39 6.91
C GLU A 260 -12.96 0.02 5.45
N ARG A 261 -11.67 -0.15 5.11
CA ARG A 261 -11.22 -0.61 3.78
C ARG A 261 -10.11 -1.65 3.94
N TYR A 262 -10.31 -2.79 3.29
CA TYR A 262 -9.32 -3.86 3.24
C TYR A 262 -8.87 -4.13 1.81
N ILE A 263 -7.63 -4.61 1.68
CA ILE A 263 -7.05 -5.06 0.42
C ILE A 263 -6.65 -6.51 0.60
N ALA A 264 -7.16 -7.38 -0.28
CA ALA A 264 -6.84 -8.80 -0.28
C ALA A 264 -6.12 -9.18 -1.57
N CYS A 265 -5.05 -9.96 -1.44
CA CYS A 265 -4.33 -10.57 -2.54
C CYS A 265 -4.38 -12.09 -2.42
N VAL A 266 -4.66 -12.76 -3.54
CA VAL A 266 -4.68 -14.22 -3.69
C VAL A 266 -3.83 -14.57 -4.92
N ILE A 267 -2.78 -15.38 -4.72
CA ILE A 267 -1.88 -15.82 -5.78
C ILE A 267 -1.94 -17.34 -5.91
N GLY A 268 -2.18 -17.83 -7.13
CA GLY A 268 -2.07 -19.25 -7.44
C GLY A 268 -3.24 -20.10 -6.96
N ALA A 269 -4.46 -19.56 -6.94
CA ALA A 269 -5.67 -20.33 -6.67
C ALA A 269 -5.93 -21.39 -7.75
N SER A 270 -6.52 -22.52 -7.39
CA SER A 270 -6.69 -23.70 -8.25
C SER A 270 -7.60 -23.46 -9.45
N ALA A 271 -8.58 -22.54 -9.34
CA ALA A 271 -9.54 -22.24 -10.41
C ALA A 271 -9.94 -20.77 -10.46
N SER A 272 -10.45 -20.34 -11.62
CA SER A 272 -10.93 -18.97 -11.82
C SER A 272 -12.00 -18.54 -10.83
N LYS A 273 -12.95 -19.43 -10.49
CA LYS A 273 -13.98 -19.15 -9.49
C LYS A 273 -13.38 -19.06 -8.10
N THR A 274 -12.50 -20.00 -7.78
CA THR A 274 -11.87 -20.14 -6.45
C THR A 274 -11.12 -18.89 -6.02
N ARG A 275 -10.34 -18.23 -6.92
CA ARG A 275 -9.65 -16.97 -6.58
C ARG A 275 -10.61 -15.88 -6.08
N PHE A 276 -11.83 -15.82 -6.64
CA PHE A 276 -12.84 -14.85 -6.21
C PHE A 276 -13.44 -15.25 -4.86
N ASP A 277 -13.74 -16.54 -4.66
CA ASP A 277 -14.33 -17.06 -3.42
C ASP A 277 -13.33 -16.88 -2.25
N GLU A 278 -12.05 -17.18 -2.47
CA GLU A 278 -10.99 -17.02 -1.47
C GLU A 278 -10.72 -15.53 -1.16
N CYS A 279 -10.72 -14.66 -2.18
CA CYS A 279 -10.56 -13.22 -1.97
C CYS A 279 -11.75 -12.63 -1.18
N GLU A 280 -12.99 -13.02 -1.50
CA GLU A 280 -14.18 -12.64 -0.75
C GLU A 280 -14.13 -13.12 0.71
N LYS A 281 -13.68 -14.36 0.93
CA LYS A 281 -13.48 -14.92 2.27
C LYS A 281 -12.50 -14.08 3.10
N LEU A 282 -11.35 -13.69 2.51
CA LEU A 282 -10.37 -12.82 3.16
C LEU A 282 -10.95 -11.45 3.51
N LEU A 283 -11.62 -10.79 2.56
CA LEU A 283 -12.23 -9.48 2.78
C LEU A 283 -13.29 -9.53 3.89
N ASN A 284 -14.16 -10.53 3.86
CA ASN A 284 -15.17 -10.73 4.91
C ASN A 284 -14.54 -11.04 6.27
N TYR A 285 -13.44 -11.79 6.32
CA TYR A 285 -12.68 -12.02 7.55
C TYR A 285 -12.16 -10.69 8.13
N GLY A 286 -11.62 -9.79 7.29
CA GLY A 286 -11.20 -8.45 7.71
C GLY A 286 -12.34 -7.68 8.37
N PHE A 287 -13.45 -7.49 7.64
CA PHE A 287 -14.61 -6.75 8.14
C PHE A 287 -15.25 -7.36 9.41
N ALA A 288 -15.20 -8.67 9.57
CA ALA A 288 -15.78 -9.33 10.75
C ALA A 288 -14.92 -9.19 12.01
N ASN A 289 -13.59 -9.17 11.86
CA ASN A 289 -12.69 -9.36 12.99
C ASN A 289 -11.87 -8.13 13.39
N PHE A 290 -11.69 -7.16 12.48
CA PHE A 290 -10.81 -6.01 12.71
C PHE A 290 -11.54 -4.69 12.51
N GLU A 291 -10.98 -3.65 13.10
CA GLU A 291 -11.36 -2.25 12.89
C GLU A 291 -10.11 -1.36 12.80
N SER A 292 -10.24 -0.26 12.10
CA SER A 292 -9.20 0.75 11.96
C SER A 292 -9.75 2.10 12.39
N ARG A 293 -9.23 2.66 13.49
CA ARG A 293 -9.63 3.96 14.04
C ARG A 293 -8.56 5.00 13.80
N ALA A 294 -8.94 6.18 13.34
CA ALA A 294 -8.05 7.34 13.36
C ALA A 294 -7.82 7.78 14.81
N ILE A 295 -6.58 7.75 15.26
CA ILE A 295 -6.15 8.21 16.59
C ILE A 295 -5.51 9.58 16.48
N LEU A 296 -4.68 9.80 15.46
CA LEU A 296 -4.14 11.09 15.06
C LEU A 296 -4.50 11.35 13.61
N SER A 297 -4.96 12.54 13.29
CA SER A 297 -5.28 12.94 11.92
C SER A 297 -4.27 13.96 11.41
N ALA A 298 -3.67 13.72 10.25
CA ALA A 298 -2.75 14.66 9.62
C ALA A 298 -3.39 16.04 9.50
N ASN A 299 -2.61 17.08 9.79
CA ASN A 299 -3.03 18.49 9.71
C ASN A 299 -4.21 18.89 10.63
N ALA A 300 -4.71 17.99 11.47
CA ALA A 300 -5.71 18.33 12.49
C ALA A 300 -5.00 18.77 13.79
N GLU A 301 -5.40 19.94 14.31
CA GLU A 301 -4.87 20.45 15.58
C GLU A 301 -5.21 19.48 16.71
N ILE A 302 -4.26 19.25 17.62
CA ILE A 302 -4.45 18.46 18.83
C ILE A 302 -4.62 19.38 20.05
N SER A 303 -5.06 18.81 21.19
CA SER A 303 -5.31 19.58 22.42
C SER A 303 -4.05 20.13 23.08
N GLU A 304 -2.92 19.49 22.83
CA GLU A 304 -1.63 19.83 23.40
C GLU A 304 -0.99 21.00 22.64
N THR A 305 -0.22 21.82 23.37
CA THR A 305 0.48 22.99 22.82
C THR A 305 1.96 22.94 23.18
N CYS A 306 2.81 23.50 22.30
CA CYS A 306 4.24 23.59 22.53
C CYS A 306 4.62 24.95 23.11
N PRO A 307 5.34 25.01 24.27
CA PRO A 307 5.86 26.27 24.81
C PRO A 307 6.92 26.90 23.89
N VAL A 308 6.83 28.21 23.67
CA VAL A 308 7.75 28.97 22.81
C VAL A 308 8.46 30.05 23.62
N LEU A 309 9.72 29.84 23.93
CA LEU A 309 10.53 30.80 24.67
C LEU A 309 10.76 32.08 23.86
N ARG A 310 10.59 33.24 24.50
CA ARG A 310 10.73 34.57 23.88
C ARG A 310 9.79 34.83 22.70
N GLY A 311 8.71 34.08 22.58
CA GLY A 311 7.67 34.28 21.56
C GLY A 311 6.69 35.37 21.94
N LYS A 312 6.08 36.07 20.95
CA LYS A 312 4.95 36.99 21.18
C LYS A 312 3.74 36.26 21.78
N ILE A 313 3.56 34.97 21.42
CA ILE A 313 2.66 34.02 22.06
C ILE A 313 3.49 32.97 22.81
N GLU A 314 3.00 32.56 23.98
CA GLU A 314 3.74 31.70 24.90
C GLU A 314 3.66 30.22 24.50
N ASN A 315 2.58 29.83 23.86
CA ASN A 315 2.35 28.46 23.39
C ASN A 315 1.86 28.48 21.95
N VAL A 316 2.36 27.59 21.12
CA VAL A 316 1.88 27.37 19.75
C VAL A 316 1.10 26.06 19.69
N SER A 317 -0.09 26.09 19.04
CA SER A 317 -0.85 24.88 18.71
C SER A 317 -0.07 24.03 17.73
N VAL A 318 -0.28 22.72 17.77
CA VAL A 318 0.45 21.76 16.97
C VAL A 318 -0.46 20.77 16.26
N TYR A 319 0.01 20.22 15.16
CA TYR A 319 -0.66 19.13 14.42
C TYR A 319 0.32 18.02 14.05
N PRO A 320 -0.17 16.77 13.93
CA PRO A 320 0.67 15.67 13.47
C PRO A 320 1.00 15.80 11.98
N GLU A 321 2.26 15.55 11.60
CA GLU A 321 2.71 15.55 10.21
C GLU A 321 1.98 14.52 9.34
N ARG A 322 1.59 13.38 9.93
CA ARG A 322 0.82 12.33 9.29
C ARG A 322 -0.21 11.71 10.22
N SER A 323 -1.22 11.08 9.63
CA SER A 323 -2.21 10.33 10.40
C SER A 323 -1.63 9.05 11.01
N TYR A 324 -2.14 8.66 12.17
CA TYR A 324 -1.98 7.34 12.75
C TYR A 324 -3.34 6.67 12.88
N TYR A 325 -3.42 5.45 12.36
CA TYR A 325 -4.60 4.60 12.46
C TYR A 325 -4.28 3.40 13.33
N ALA A 326 -5.02 3.27 14.43
CA ALA A 326 -4.96 2.09 15.26
C ALA A 326 -5.73 0.95 14.60
N PHE A 327 -5.00 -0.05 14.12
CA PHE A 327 -5.55 -1.27 13.58
C PHE A 327 -5.61 -2.35 14.66
N THR A 328 -6.81 -2.85 14.98
CA THR A 328 -7.02 -3.74 16.12
C THR A 328 -8.05 -4.82 15.85
N LYS A 329 -7.98 -5.93 16.62
CA LYS A 329 -9.06 -6.91 16.66
C LYS A 329 -10.25 -6.35 17.43
N LYS A 330 -11.46 -6.41 16.88
CA LYS A 330 -12.70 -5.88 17.49
C LYS A 330 -12.99 -6.44 18.90
N ARG A 331 -12.62 -7.69 19.17
CA ARG A 331 -12.91 -8.37 20.45
C ARG A 331 -11.83 -8.17 21.52
N THR A 332 -10.62 -7.88 21.13
CA THR A 332 -9.45 -7.78 22.03
C THR A 332 -8.56 -6.61 21.59
N PRO A 333 -9.06 -5.36 21.68
CA PRO A 333 -8.23 -4.22 21.33
C PRO A 333 -7.06 -4.11 22.31
N PRO A 334 -5.85 -3.82 21.83
CA PRO A 334 -4.71 -3.54 22.70
C PRO A 334 -4.94 -2.23 23.46
N LYS A 335 -4.21 -2.06 24.56
CA LYS A 335 -4.16 -0.77 25.24
C LYS A 335 -3.26 0.18 24.46
N GLU A 336 -3.84 1.23 23.90
CA GLU A 336 -3.12 2.28 23.20
C GLU A 336 -2.91 3.48 24.10
N GLU A 337 -1.72 4.06 24.05
CA GLU A 337 -1.34 5.26 24.80
C GLU A 337 -0.53 6.16 23.86
N ILE A 338 -0.82 7.48 23.86
CA ILE A 338 -0.02 8.47 23.14
C ILE A 338 0.64 9.36 24.18
N LYS A 339 1.97 9.55 24.03
CA LYS A 339 2.73 10.52 24.81
C LYS A 339 3.29 11.59 23.89
N TYR A 340 3.11 12.85 24.33
CA TYR A 340 3.61 13.99 23.58
C TYR A 340 4.89 14.51 24.21
N TYR A 341 5.91 14.70 23.40
CA TYR A 341 7.20 15.24 23.80
C TYR A 341 7.48 16.48 22.99
N PHE A 342 7.68 17.61 23.67
CA PHE A 342 7.98 18.88 23.02
C PHE A 342 9.45 19.23 23.16
N ASN A 343 10.01 19.82 22.12
CA ASN A 343 11.37 20.36 22.13
C ASN A 343 11.40 21.66 22.94
N GLU A 344 12.59 22.08 23.41
CA GLU A 344 12.78 23.44 23.89
C GLU A 344 12.84 24.39 22.69
N VAL A 345 11.71 25.05 22.37
CA VAL A 345 11.56 25.89 21.19
C VAL A 345 11.73 27.36 21.54
N LYS A 346 12.51 28.10 20.73
CA LYS A 346 12.73 29.56 20.87
C LYS A 346 12.25 30.30 19.65
N ALA A 347 11.52 31.39 19.85
CA ALA A 347 11.07 32.26 18.74
C ALA A 347 12.27 32.90 17.99
N PRO A 348 12.15 33.09 16.65
CA PRO A 348 10.94 32.88 15.86
C PRO A 348 10.70 31.41 15.51
N VAL A 349 9.41 31.02 15.38
CA VAL A 349 8.96 29.71 14.89
C VAL A 349 8.13 29.95 13.64
N LYS A 350 8.25 29.11 12.65
CA LYS A 350 7.47 29.16 11.42
C LYS A 350 6.39 28.07 11.43
N LYS A 351 5.26 28.35 10.79
CA LYS A 351 4.26 27.33 10.49
C LYS A 351 4.90 26.14 9.78
N GLY A 352 4.68 24.94 10.27
CA GLY A 352 5.28 23.70 9.73
C GLY A 352 6.63 23.32 10.35
N ASP A 353 7.21 24.16 11.22
CA ASP A 353 8.42 23.78 11.95
C ASP A 353 8.10 22.60 12.90
N LYS A 354 9.02 21.62 12.97
CA LYS A 354 8.96 20.53 13.93
C LYS A 354 9.22 21.06 15.33
N VAL A 355 8.24 20.95 16.21
CA VAL A 355 8.30 21.43 17.59
C VAL A 355 8.20 20.33 18.64
N GLY A 356 7.90 19.10 18.23
CA GLY A 356 7.79 17.95 19.13
C GLY A 356 7.53 16.65 18.39
N GLU A 357 7.16 15.64 19.17
CA GLU A 357 6.81 14.31 18.66
C GLU A 357 5.64 13.72 19.47
N ALA A 358 4.74 13.03 18.79
CA ALA A 358 3.76 12.11 19.36
C ALA A 358 4.33 10.69 19.29
N VAL A 359 4.51 10.03 20.43
CA VAL A 359 5.00 8.64 20.51
C VAL A 359 3.83 7.75 20.89
N ILE A 360 3.56 6.77 20.06
CA ILE A 360 2.43 5.86 20.18
C ILE A 360 2.91 4.55 20.79
N TYR A 361 2.23 4.11 21.85
CA TYR A 361 2.49 2.85 22.52
C TYR A 361 1.29 1.91 22.34
N LYS A 362 1.58 0.63 22.09
CA LYS A 362 0.61 -0.47 22.04
C LYS A 362 1.04 -1.52 23.05
N ASP A 363 0.19 -1.76 24.06
CA ASP A 363 0.52 -2.63 25.21
C ASP A 363 1.86 -2.30 25.89
N GLY A 364 2.19 -1.00 25.99
CA GLY A 364 3.41 -0.49 26.62
C GLY A 364 4.66 -0.53 25.72
N VAL A 365 4.56 -1.03 24.50
CA VAL A 365 5.67 -1.05 23.51
C VAL A 365 5.50 0.11 22.54
N GLU A 366 6.55 0.90 22.31
CA GLU A 366 6.57 1.94 21.28
C GLU A 366 6.40 1.29 19.90
N VAL A 367 5.37 1.74 19.15
CA VAL A 367 5.08 1.21 17.82
C VAL A 367 5.21 2.25 16.72
N ASP A 368 5.14 3.55 17.06
CA ASP A 368 5.26 4.62 16.08
C ASP A 368 5.67 5.94 16.73
N ARG A 369 6.26 6.84 15.92
CA ARG A 369 6.68 8.19 16.32
C ARG A 369 6.39 9.17 15.19
N ILE A 370 5.63 10.22 15.49
CA ILE A 370 5.12 11.18 14.51
C ILE A 370 5.55 12.58 14.91
N ASN A 371 6.12 13.33 13.97
CA ASN A 371 6.48 14.72 14.19
C ASN A 371 5.24 15.57 14.46
N LEU A 372 5.36 16.49 15.43
CA LEU A 372 4.38 17.54 15.70
C LEU A 372 4.92 18.86 15.13
N LEU A 373 4.09 19.49 14.29
CA LEU A 373 4.42 20.68 13.56
C LEU A 373 3.62 21.88 14.07
N ALA A 374 4.23 23.07 14.08
CA ALA A 374 3.57 24.31 14.50
C ALA A 374 2.46 24.71 13.53
N THR A 375 1.29 25.13 14.05
CA THR A 375 0.14 25.54 13.23
C THR A 375 0.28 26.96 12.66
N THR A 376 1.08 27.84 13.33
CA THR A 376 1.23 29.25 12.99
C THR A 376 2.65 29.74 13.22
N ASP A 377 2.95 30.89 12.61
CA ASP A 377 4.19 31.62 12.89
C ASP A 377 4.14 32.22 14.31
N VAL A 378 5.28 32.19 15.01
CA VAL A 378 5.46 32.84 16.30
C VAL A 378 6.66 33.78 16.22
N ASP A 379 6.42 35.07 16.17
CA ASP A 379 7.47 36.09 16.19
C ASP A 379 8.15 36.19 17.56
N ARG A 380 9.36 36.72 17.58
CA ARG A 380 10.08 37.03 18.81
C ARG A 380 9.49 38.28 19.49
N LYS A 381 9.36 38.26 20.83
CA LYS A 381 9.08 39.48 21.63
C LYS A 381 10.16 40.54 21.36
N GLY A 382 9.75 41.76 21.08
CA GLY A 382 10.68 42.88 20.94
C GLY A 382 11.42 43.21 22.26
N PHE A 383 12.55 43.86 22.16
CA PHE A 383 13.42 44.19 23.32
C PHE A 383 12.71 45.00 24.41
N PHE A 384 11.60 45.70 24.09
CA PHE A 384 10.80 46.54 25.00
C PHE A 384 9.62 45.82 25.66
N GLY A 385 9.45 44.51 25.49
CA GLY A 385 8.38 43.70 26.11
C GLY A 385 8.80 42.90 27.36
N ILE A 386 9.90 43.30 28.01
CA ILE A 386 10.46 42.59 29.18
C ILE A 386 10.27 43.43 30.48
N PHE A 387 9.29 44.35 30.50
CA PHE A 387 8.90 45.07 31.73
C PHE A 387 7.43 44.88 31.98
#